data_0b1bc25f4d3176acae1592183d7d9400
#
_entry.id   0b1bc25f4d3176acae1592183d7d9400
#
_cell.length_a   1.000
_cell.length_b   1.000
_cell.length_c   1.000
_cell.angle_alpha   90.00
_cell.angle_beta   90.00
_cell.angle_gamma   90.00
#
_symmetry.space_group_name_H-M   'P 1'
#
loop_
_entity.id
_entity.type
_entity.pdbx_description
1 polymer ?
#
loop_
_entity_poly.entity_id
_entity_poly.type
_entity_poly.pdbx_seq_one_letter_code
_entity_poly.pdbx_strand_id
1 'polypeptide(L)'
;MLLREFGKVGNIYYDFARGIREVLEHGMLEDAIRHRTEAQLRAMEENLKAQEVLTQHYSRQEYVTLNHTFHWLVVEASANKYYEKYLNELYNKINTYVIFYDQSSDNNSIVSHTMIYEALRDRDLEKGLLGLREDIQIAWEDMRKINVPL
;
A
#
# COMPACT_ATOMS: atom_id res chain seq x y z
N MET A 1 -11.10 19.37 21.51
CA MET A 1 -12.40 18.83 21.02
C MET A 1 -12.32 18.46 19.52
N LEU A 2 -11.95 19.35 18.67
CA LEU A 2 -11.81 19.09 17.20
C LEU A 2 -10.84 17.96 16.87
N LEU A 3 -9.66 17.87 17.48
CA LEU A 3 -8.67 16.83 17.23
C LEU A 3 -9.14 15.42 17.66
N ARG A 4 -9.98 15.31 18.69
CA ARG A 4 -10.60 14.06 19.13
C ARG A 4 -11.62 13.54 18.13
N GLU A 5 -12.40 14.43 17.55
CA GLU A 5 -13.41 14.09 16.53
C GLU A 5 -12.73 13.67 15.24
N PHE A 6 -11.65 14.35 14.85
CA PHE A 6 -10.84 13.98 13.66
C PHE A 6 -10.16 12.61 13.82
N GLY A 7 -9.64 12.27 15.00
CA GLY A 7 -9.05 10.95 15.25
C GLY A 7 -10.06 9.82 15.17
N LYS A 8 -11.28 10.01 15.70
CA LYS A 8 -12.36 9.03 15.59
C LYS A 8 -12.86 8.90 14.16
N VAL A 9 -13.02 10.01 13.45
CA VAL A 9 -13.41 10.02 12.05
C VAL A 9 -12.33 9.38 11.18
N GLY A 10 -11.06 9.63 11.47
CA GLY A 10 -9.93 9.00 10.79
C GLY A 10 -9.92 7.48 10.94
N ASN A 11 -10.15 6.95 12.15
CA ASN A 11 -10.22 5.52 12.40
C ASN A 11 -11.40 4.86 11.67
N ILE A 12 -12.57 5.47 11.69
CA ILE A 12 -13.75 4.97 10.95
C ILE A 12 -13.47 4.97 9.43
N TYR A 13 -12.91 6.06 8.92
CA TYR A 13 -12.55 6.16 7.50
C TYR A 13 -11.56 5.08 7.08
N TYR A 14 -10.62 4.75 7.96
CA TYR A 14 -9.60 3.76 7.70
C TYR A 14 -10.15 2.33 7.73
N ASP A 15 -11.09 2.02 8.62
CA ASP A 15 -11.77 0.73 8.65
C ASP A 15 -12.58 0.50 7.36
N PHE A 16 -13.25 1.54 6.84
CA PHE A 16 -13.92 1.47 5.53
C PHE A 16 -12.93 1.29 4.39
N ALA A 17 -11.82 2.04 4.39
CA ALA A 17 -10.78 1.93 3.39
C ALA A 17 -10.16 0.53 3.36
N ARG A 18 -9.94 -0.09 4.51
CA ARG A 18 -9.46 -1.46 4.63
C ARG A 18 -10.37 -2.44 3.91
N GLY A 19 -11.66 -2.41 4.19
CA GLY A 19 -12.63 -3.32 3.57
C GLY A 19 -12.71 -3.15 2.06
N ILE A 20 -12.66 -1.91 1.56
CA ILE A 20 -12.64 -1.62 0.13
C ILE A 20 -11.33 -2.10 -0.52
N ARG A 21 -10.19 -1.88 0.13
CA ARG A 21 -8.90 -2.38 -0.36
C ARG A 21 -8.90 -3.89 -0.50
N GLU A 22 -9.37 -4.61 0.51
CA GLU A 22 -9.43 -6.08 0.49
C GLU A 22 -10.22 -6.60 -0.72
N VAL A 23 -11.34 -5.98 -1.05
CA VAL A 23 -12.19 -6.39 -2.18
C VAL A 23 -11.58 -5.99 -3.53
N LEU A 24 -11.19 -4.73 -3.69
CA LEU A 24 -10.71 -4.21 -4.97
C LEU A 24 -9.31 -4.73 -5.31
N GLU A 25 -8.39 -4.73 -4.35
CA GLU A 25 -7.01 -5.14 -4.58
C GLU A 25 -6.87 -6.64 -4.81
N HIS A 26 -7.77 -7.47 -4.26
CA HIS A 26 -7.81 -8.90 -4.57
C HIS A 26 -8.05 -9.14 -6.08
N GLY A 27 -9.10 -8.58 -6.65
CA GLY A 27 -9.39 -8.71 -8.08
C GLY A 27 -8.34 -8.02 -8.95
N MET A 28 -7.83 -6.87 -8.53
CA MET A 28 -6.76 -6.14 -9.20
C MET A 28 -5.48 -6.98 -9.29
N LEU A 29 -5.08 -7.64 -8.21
CA LEU A 29 -3.88 -8.48 -8.17
C LEU A 29 -4.00 -9.68 -9.13
N GLU A 30 -5.16 -10.32 -9.20
CA GLU A 30 -5.40 -11.41 -10.13
C GLU A 30 -5.23 -10.95 -11.59
N ASP A 31 -5.78 -9.79 -11.93
CA ASP A 31 -5.61 -9.20 -13.26
C ASP A 31 -4.15 -8.77 -13.51
N ALA A 32 -3.48 -8.19 -12.50
CA ALA A 32 -2.08 -7.80 -12.59
C ALA A 32 -1.15 -9.00 -12.89
N ILE A 33 -1.37 -10.12 -12.23
CA ILE A 33 -0.63 -11.37 -12.47
C ILE A 33 -0.80 -11.85 -13.92
N ARG A 34 -2.00 -11.68 -14.50
CA ARG A 34 -2.27 -12.06 -15.91
C ARG A 34 -1.59 -11.12 -16.90
N HIS A 35 -1.67 -9.81 -16.69
CA HIS A 35 -1.37 -8.81 -17.70
C HIS A 35 -0.02 -8.11 -17.53
N ARG A 36 0.65 -8.27 -16.40
CA ARG A 36 1.92 -7.61 -16.10
C ARG A 36 2.95 -7.78 -17.23
N THR A 37 3.69 -6.74 -17.49
CA THR A 37 4.79 -6.71 -18.47
C THR A 37 6.15 -6.83 -17.77
N GLU A 38 7.18 -7.24 -18.51
CA GLU A 38 8.56 -7.29 -18.01
C GLU A 38 9.08 -5.88 -17.63
N ALA A 39 8.63 -4.84 -18.33
CA ALA A 39 9.00 -3.46 -17.99
C ALA A 39 8.42 -3.05 -16.62
N GLN A 40 7.18 -3.43 -16.34
CA GLN A 40 6.56 -3.16 -15.03
C GLN A 40 7.23 -3.94 -13.90
N LEU A 41 7.62 -5.20 -14.14
CA LEU A 41 8.38 -5.98 -13.15
C LEU A 41 9.72 -5.33 -12.83
N ARG A 42 10.46 -4.85 -13.84
CA ARG A 42 11.71 -4.12 -13.61
C ARG A 42 11.48 -2.83 -12.80
N ALA A 43 10.44 -2.08 -13.11
CA ALA A 43 10.11 -0.87 -12.36
C ALA A 43 9.76 -1.16 -10.88
N MET A 44 9.03 -2.26 -10.60
CA MET A 44 8.76 -2.71 -9.24
C MET A 44 10.04 -3.14 -8.52
N GLU A 45 10.93 -3.86 -9.19
CA GLU A 45 12.21 -4.28 -8.60
C GLU A 45 13.09 -3.09 -8.24
N GLU A 46 13.17 -2.08 -9.11
CA GLU A 46 13.89 -0.83 -8.83
C GLU A 46 13.29 -0.07 -7.65
N ASN A 47 11.96 -0.02 -7.58
CA ASN A 47 11.26 0.59 -6.46
C ASN A 47 11.57 -0.15 -5.14
N LEU A 48 11.56 -1.49 -5.14
CA LEU A 48 11.91 -2.28 -3.97
C LEU A 48 13.35 -2.07 -3.50
N LYS A 49 14.31 -1.96 -4.43
CA LYS A 49 15.69 -1.61 -4.09
C LYS A 49 15.79 -0.24 -3.41
N ALA A 50 15.03 0.73 -3.88
CA ALA A 50 14.96 2.04 -3.23
C ALA A 50 14.30 1.95 -1.83
N GLN A 51 13.25 1.16 -1.67
CA GLN A 51 12.64 0.91 -0.37
C GLN A 51 13.61 0.22 0.61
N GLU A 52 14.46 -0.68 0.13
CA GLU A 52 15.45 -1.36 0.97
C GLU A 52 16.46 -0.36 1.57
N VAL A 53 16.86 0.66 0.82
CA VAL A 53 17.72 1.74 1.34
C VAL A 53 17.07 2.46 2.52
N LEU A 54 15.75 2.63 2.52
CA LEU A 54 15.02 3.28 3.62
C LEU A 54 15.05 2.47 4.93
N THR A 55 15.38 1.19 4.90
CA THR A 55 15.56 0.41 6.13
C THR A 55 16.74 0.90 6.97
N GLN A 56 17.71 1.55 6.33
CA GLN A 56 18.90 2.09 6.98
C GLN A 56 18.80 3.59 7.24
N HIS A 57 18.11 4.32 6.38
CA HIS A 57 17.98 5.78 6.42
C HIS A 57 16.54 6.20 6.16
N TYR A 58 15.69 6.04 7.16
CA TYR A 58 14.26 6.31 7.03
C TYR A 58 13.95 7.79 6.80
N SER A 59 13.17 8.05 5.75
CA SER A 59 12.54 9.33 5.46
C SER A 59 11.06 9.08 5.19
N ARG A 60 10.19 9.69 5.99
CA ARG A 60 8.73 9.53 5.83
C ARG A 60 8.26 9.94 4.45
N GLN A 61 8.75 11.05 3.92
CA GLN A 61 8.35 11.55 2.62
C GLN A 61 8.75 10.58 1.50
N GLU A 62 9.96 10.05 1.55
CA GLU A 62 10.44 9.05 0.60
C GLU A 62 9.66 7.75 0.74
N TYR A 63 9.39 7.31 1.96
CA TYR A 63 8.58 6.13 2.23
C TYR A 63 7.20 6.24 1.58
N VAL A 64 6.47 7.34 1.83
CA VAL A 64 5.14 7.55 1.25
C VAL A 64 5.19 7.56 -0.26
N THR A 65 6.20 8.20 -0.85
CA THR A 65 6.36 8.26 -2.30
C THR A 65 6.63 6.86 -2.89
N LEU A 66 7.57 6.11 -2.33
CA LEU A 66 7.92 4.78 -2.82
C LEU A 66 6.78 3.78 -2.61
N ASN A 67 6.12 3.84 -1.46
CA ASN A 67 4.96 3.00 -1.14
C ASN A 67 3.81 3.24 -2.14
N HIS A 68 3.46 4.51 -2.38
CA HIS A 68 2.44 4.87 -3.36
C HIS A 68 2.82 4.42 -4.77
N THR A 69 4.07 4.66 -5.17
CA THR A 69 4.57 4.25 -6.50
C THR A 69 4.52 2.74 -6.68
N PHE A 70 4.88 1.97 -5.65
CA PHE A 70 4.79 0.50 -5.71
C PHE A 70 3.36 0.02 -5.95
N HIS A 71 2.42 0.48 -5.14
CA HIS A 71 1.01 0.12 -5.30
C HIS A 71 0.47 0.55 -6.66
N TRP A 72 0.86 1.72 -7.14
CA TRP A 72 0.45 2.22 -8.45
C TRP A 72 0.96 1.33 -9.60
N LEU A 73 2.20 0.87 -9.54
CA LEU A 73 2.75 -0.06 -10.52
C LEU A 73 1.96 -1.38 -10.57
N VAL A 74 1.52 -1.87 -9.42
CA VAL A 74 0.67 -3.08 -9.35
C VAL A 74 -0.71 -2.82 -9.97
N VAL A 75 -1.30 -1.67 -9.70
CA VAL A 75 -2.58 -1.26 -10.31
C VAL A 75 -2.47 -1.16 -11.82
N GLU A 76 -1.44 -0.49 -12.33
CA GLU A 76 -1.19 -0.37 -13.79
C GLU A 76 -0.97 -1.74 -14.44
N ALA A 77 -0.32 -2.68 -13.74
CA ALA A 77 -0.11 -4.03 -14.24
C ALA A 77 -1.43 -4.80 -14.43
N SER A 78 -2.51 -4.43 -13.76
CA SER A 78 -3.83 -5.02 -13.95
C SER A 78 -4.45 -4.74 -15.33
N ALA A 79 -3.96 -3.69 -16.01
CA ALA A 79 -4.49 -3.19 -17.28
C ALA A 79 -5.99 -2.84 -17.24
N ASN A 80 -6.51 -2.52 -16.06
CA ASN A 80 -7.93 -2.24 -15.83
C ASN A 80 -8.13 -0.82 -15.29
N LYS A 81 -8.64 0.07 -16.14
CA LYS A 81 -8.85 1.50 -15.84
C LYS A 81 -9.82 1.77 -14.67
N TYR A 82 -10.68 0.82 -14.35
CA TYR A 82 -11.58 0.98 -13.20
C TYR A 82 -10.81 0.82 -11.89
N TYR A 83 -9.87 -0.13 -11.79
CA TYR A 83 -8.97 -0.21 -10.64
C TYR A 83 -8.11 1.04 -10.53
N GLU A 84 -7.54 1.53 -11.64
CA GLU A 84 -6.79 2.78 -11.66
C GLU A 84 -7.60 3.94 -11.07
N LYS A 85 -8.84 4.10 -11.51
CA LYS A 85 -9.70 5.19 -11.05
C LYS A 85 -10.02 5.11 -9.56
N TYR A 86 -10.51 3.98 -9.10
CA TYR A 86 -11.03 3.87 -7.73
C TYR A 86 -9.92 3.70 -6.69
N LEU A 87 -8.86 2.95 -7.00
CA LEU A 87 -7.73 2.79 -6.09
C LEU A 87 -6.86 4.04 -6.00
N ASN A 88 -6.70 4.79 -7.08
CA ASN A 88 -5.98 6.07 -7.02
C ASN A 88 -6.62 7.05 -6.04
N GLU A 89 -7.93 7.19 -6.10
CA GLU A 89 -8.65 8.05 -5.15
C GLU A 89 -8.46 7.59 -3.70
N LEU A 90 -8.55 6.29 -3.47
CA LEU A 90 -8.38 5.68 -2.15
C LEU A 90 -6.95 5.85 -1.62
N TYR A 91 -5.94 5.54 -2.43
CA TYR A 91 -4.53 5.67 -2.05
C TYR A 91 -4.13 7.11 -1.76
N ASN A 92 -4.62 8.07 -2.52
CA ASN A 92 -4.36 9.49 -2.26
C ASN A 92 -4.90 9.92 -0.89
N LYS A 93 -6.07 9.44 -0.50
CA LYS A 93 -6.64 9.70 0.83
C LYS A 93 -5.82 9.06 1.93
N ILE A 94 -5.41 7.79 1.77
CA ILE A 94 -4.57 7.07 2.71
C ILE A 94 -3.22 7.76 2.86
N ASN A 95 -2.56 8.13 1.76
CA ASN A 95 -1.26 8.79 1.78
C ASN A 95 -1.32 10.14 2.49
N THR A 96 -2.36 10.94 2.25
CA THR A 96 -2.55 12.20 2.97
C THR A 96 -2.62 11.96 4.47
N TYR A 97 -3.34 10.93 4.89
CA TYR A 97 -3.45 10.59 6.30
C TYR A 97 -2.11 10.12 6.89
N VAL A 98 -1.37 9.28 6.19
CA VAL A 98 -0.04 8.80 6.59
C VAL A 98 0.95 9.97 6.74
N ILE A 99 0.98 10.90 5.80
CA ILE A 99 1.87 12.07 5.85
C ILE A 99 1.66 12.88 7.15
N PHE A 100 0.41 13.08 7.55
CA PHE A 100 0.09 13.94 8.70
C PHE A 100 0.13 13.21 10.04
N TYR A 101 -0.19 11.94 10.08
CA TYR A 101 -0.47 11.24 11.34
C TYR A 101 0.38 10.01 11.61
N ASP A 102 1.04 9.43 10.62
CA ASP A 102 1.89 8.26 10.82
C ASP A 102 3.10 8.63 11.67
N GLN A 103 3.32 7.87 12.74
CA GLN A 103 4.44 8.02 13.64
C GLN A 103 5.49 6.90 13.48
N SER A 104 5.32 6.03 12.49
CA SER A 104 6.30 4.99 12.20
C SER A 104 7.64 5.61 11.80
N SER A 105 8.71 4.94 12.17
CA SER A 105 10.09 5.36 11.94
C SER A 105 10.87 4.35 11.11
N ASP A 106 10.19 3.41 10.48
CA ASP A 106 10.77 2.32 9.72
C ASP A 106 9.93 1.98 8.48
N ASN A 107 10.57 1.28 7.55
CA ASN A 107 9.92 0.73 6.37
C ASN A 107 9.46 -0.70 6.64
N ASN A 108 8.31 -0.85 7.28
CA ASN A 108 7.76 -2.15 7.65
C ASN A 108 7.00 -2.86 6.50
N SER A 109 6.76 -2.18 5.38
CA SER A 109 6.04 -2.74 4.22
C SER A 109 6.94 -3.50 3.24
N ILE A 110 8.26 -3.46 3.39
CA ILE A 110 9.18 -4.05 2.40
C ILE A 110 8.98 -5.55 2.21
N VAL A 111 8.64 -6.28 3.26
CA VAL A 111 8.41 -7.73 3.19
C VAL A 111 7.15 -8.04 2.39
N SER A 112 6.03 -7.37 2.71
CA SER A 112 4.76 -7.56 1.99
C SER A 112 4.85 -7.15 0.53
N HIS A 113 5.53 -6.04 0.22
CA HIS A 113 5.77 -5.60 -1.15
C HIS A 113 6.64 -6.60 -1.93
N THR A 114 7.67 -7.16 -1.29
CA THR A 114 8.50 -8.20 -1.92
C THR A 114 7.67 -9.43 -2.26
N MET A 115 6.79 -9.87 -1.37
CA MET A 115 5.89 -11.01 -1.64
C MET A 115 4.96 -10.74 -2.83
N ILE A 116 4.40 -9.52 -2.92
CA ILE A 116 3.54 -9.12 -4.03
C ILE A 116 4.33 -9.11 -5.35
N TYR A 117 5.53 -8.52 -5.36
CA TYR A 117 6.40 -8.51 -6.54
C TYR A 117 6.76 -9.93 -7.01
N GLU A 118 7.19 -10.79 -6.10
CA GLU A 118 7.53 -12.18 -6.43
C GLU A 118 6.31 -12.93 -6.96
N ALA A 119 5.13 -12.68 -6.42
CA ALA A 119 3.89 -13.25 -6.92
C ALA A 119 3.58 -12.83 -8.37
N LEU A 120 3.79 -11.54 -8.70
CA LEU A 120 3.65 -11.08 -10.09
C LEU A 120 4.71 -11.70 -10.99
N ARG A 121 5.96 -11.78 -10.54
CA ARG A 121 7.06 -12.39 -11.30
C ARG A 121 6.78 -13.85 -11.60
N ASP A 122 6.42 -14.62 -10.59
CA ASP A 122 6.29 -16.08 -10.65
C ASP A 122 4.86 -16.55 -11.00
N ARG A 123 3.92 -15.61 -11.15
CA ARG A 123 2.48 -15.86 -11.39
C ARG A 123 1.82 -16.70 -10.29
N ASP A 124 2.19 -16.43 -9.05
CA ASP A 124 1.68 -17.11 -7.85
C ASP A 124 0.64 -16.25 -7.13
N LEU A 125 -0.64 -16.51 -7.42
CA LEU A 125 -1.74 -15.75 -6.83
C LEU A 125 -1.83 -15.94 -5.31
N GLU A 126 -1.60 -17.15 -4.79
CA GLU A 126 -1.69 -17.42 -3.35
C GLU A 126 -0.67 -16.59 -2.56
N LYS A 127 0.57 -16.58 -3.03
CA LYS A 127 1.63 -15.75 -2.45
C LYS A 127 1.30 -14.26 -2.51
N GLY A 128 0.76 -13.83 -3.64
CA GLY A 128 0.38 -12.43 -3.84
C GLY A 128 -0.75 -11.98 -2.90
N LEU A 129 -1.76 -12.83 -2.72
CA LEU A 129 -2.86 -12.56 -1.80
C LEU A 129 -2.41 -12.54 -0.34
N LEU A 130 -1.45 -13.40 0.02
CA LEU A 130 -0.86 -13.38 1.35
C LEU A 130 -0.10 -12.07 1.59
N GLY A 131 0.77 -11.67 0.67
CA GLY A 131 1.51 -10.41 0.75
C GLY A 131 0.57 -9.19 0.81
N LEU A 132 -0.47 -9.18 0.00
CA LEU A 132 -1.47 -8.12 0.01
C LEU A 132 -2.21 -8.01 1.34
N ARG A 133 -2.61 -9.15 1.91
CA ARG A 133 -3.27 -9.19 3.22
C ARG A 133 -2.36 -8.66 4.32
N GLU A 134 -1.10 -9.05 4.31
CA GLU A 134 -0.11 -8.54 5.27
C GLU A 134 0.10 -7.04 5.12
N ASP A 135 0.20 -6.53 3.90
CA ASP A 135 0.36 -5.11 3.64
C ASP A 135 -0.82 -4.28 4.17
N ILE A 136 -2.03 -4.73 3.88
CA ILE A 136 -3.25 -4.08 4.39
C ILE A 136 -3.31 -4.14 5.92
N GLN A 137 -2.91 -5.25 6.53
CA GLN A 137 -2.89 -5.42 7.97
C GLN A 137 -1.87 -4.51 8.65
N ILE A 138 -0.64 -4.42 8.13
CA ILE A 138 0.40 -3.51 8.63
C ILE A 138 -0.10 -2.07 8.60
N ALA A 139 -0.62 -1.62 7.47
CA ALA A 139 -1.16 -0.28 7.31
C ALA A 139 -2.29 0.00 8.32
N TRP A 140 -3.18 -0.96 8.54
CA TRP A 140 -4.27 -0.83 9.51
C TRP A 140 -3.77 -0.77 10.96
N GLU A 141 -2.79 -1.58 11.32
CA GLU A 141 -2.19 -1.56 12.66
C GLU A 141 -1.45 -0.26 12.93
N ASP A 142 -0.70 0.26 11.97
CA ASP A 142 0.01 1.52 12.11
C ASP A 142 -0.95 2.69 12.29
N MET A 143 -2.06 2.70 11.56
CA MET A 143 -3.08 3.72 11.70
C MET A 143 -3.81 3.66 13.05
N ARG A 144 -3.99 2.47 13.62
CA ARG A 144 -4.58 2.32 14.96
C ARG A 144 -3.68 2.82 16.09
N LYS A 145 -2.37 2.84 15.88
CA LYS A 145 -1.39 3.37 16.86
C LYS A 145 -1.40 4.88 16.95
N ILE A 146 -2.06 5.57 16.02
CA ILE A 146 -2.19 7.02 16.06
C ILE A 146 -3.12 7.38 17.22
N ASN A 147 -2.55 7.56 18.39
CA ASN A 147 -3.23 8.12 19.53
C ASN A 147 -3.37 9.64 19.33
N VAL A 148 -4.55 10.06 18.93
CA VAL A 148 -4.91 11.46 19.10
C VAL A 148 -4.96 11.70 20.62
N PRO A 149 -4.13 12.58 21.20
CA PRO A 149 -4.15 12.85 22.63
C PRO A 149 -5.55 13.21 23.07
N LEU A 150 -5.98 12.63 24.17
CA LEU A 150 -7.26 12.91 24.82
C LEU A 150 -7.28 14.34 25.36
#